data_187bc5f88b673b0895e80cf254c1611c
#
_entry.id   187bc5f88b673b0895e80cf254c1611c
#
_cell.length_a   1.000
_cell.length_b   1.000
_cell.length_c   1.000
_cell.angle_alpha   90.00
_cell.angle_beta   90.00
_cell.angle_gamma   90.00
#
_symmetry.space_group_name_H-M   'P 1'
#
loop_
_entity.id
_entity.type
_entity.pdbx_description
1 polymer ?
#
loop_
_entity_poly.entity_id
_entity_poly.type
_entity_poly.pdbx_seq_one_letter_code
_entity_poly.pdbx_strand_id
1 'polypeptide(L)'
;MKLLEKKHSPSDIESKWYKHWIEKKYFSSKESENHYTIVIPPPNVTGKLHMGHVLNNTIQDILIRKARMEGKNACWIPGTDHASIATESKVTKMLEEQGINKKDLNREEFLKYAWEWKEEYGGTIINQLQKLGCSCDWDKTSFTMDEDYSKAVLESFVQLFNKGLIYKGSKLVNWCPKSQTALSDEEVMFKEVNGNLWYIKYAINDSDAFIEIATTRPETMLGDTAIAVNPDDKRYKELIGKKALLPLVGRSIPIIADNMVDPEFGTGCVKITPAHDLNCLLYTSPSPRDS
;
A
#
# COMPACT_ATOMS: atom_id res chain seq x y z
N MET A 1 -2.74 59.75 -5.88
CA MET A 1 -3.45 58.48 -5.61
C MET A 1 -3.60 57.77 -6.95
N LYS A 2 -3.00 56.58 -7.13
CA LYS A 2 -3.15 55.82 -8.38
C LYS A 2 -4.54 55.19 -8.35
N LEU A 3 -5.40 55.55 -9.28
CA LEU A 3 -6.75 54.96 -9.39
C LEU A 3 -6.60 53.46 -9.64
N LEU A 4 -7.32 52.64 -8.89
CA LEU A 4 -7.42 51.20 -9.12
C LEU A 4 -8.14 50.96 -10.46
N GLU A 5 -7.68 49.97 -11.20
CA GLU A 5 -8.37 49.56 -12.42
C GLU A 5 -9.75 48.99 -12.10
N LYS A 6 -10.72 49.26 -12.99
CA LYS A 6 -12.12 48.85 -12.79
C LYS A 6 -12.31 47.33 -12.84
N LYS A 7 -11.34 46.61 -13.38
CA LYS A 7 -11.40 45.16 -13.57
C LYS A 7 -10.20 44.50 -12.92
N HIS A 8 -10.43 43.48 -12.10
CA HIS A 8 -9.37 42.68 -11.50
C HIS A 8 -8.77 41.73 -12.57
N SER A 9 -7.44 41.76 -12.71
CA SER A 9 -6.68 40.81 -13.54
C SER A 9 -5.84 39.91 -12.62
N PRO A 10 -6.25 38.65 -12.38
CA PRO A 10 -5.51 37.74 -11.50
C PRO A 10 -4.06 37.52 -11.93
N SER A 11 -3.83 37.34 -13.23
CA SER A 11 -2.51 37.07 -13.81
C SER A 11 -1.46 38.15 -13.46
N ASP A 12 -1.89 39.41 -13.40
CA ASP A 12 -0.99 40.52 -13.16
C ASP A 12 -0.71 40.78 -11.68
N ILE A 13 -1.58 40.28 -10.82
CA ILE A 13 -1.59 40.53 -9.38
C ILE A 13 -1.02 39.39 -8.58
N GLU A 14 -1.44 38.14 -8.87
CA GLU A 14 -1.08 36.96 -8.08
C GLU A 14 0.41 36.71 -8.05
N SER A 15 1.06 36.64 -9.21
CA SER A 15 2.50 36.39 -9.30
C SER A 15 3.32 37.49 -8.60
N LYS A 16 2.91 38.76 -8.73
CA LYS A 16 3.57 39.90 -8.10
C LYS A 16 3.51 39.82 -6.56
N TRP A 17 2.31 39.58 -6.02
CA TRP A 17 2.13 39.54 -4.57
C TRP A 17 2.72 38.31 -3.95
N TYR A 18 2.60 37.14 -4.59
CA TYR A 18 3.19 35.91 -4.08
C TYR A 18 4.72 36.03 -4.01
N LYS A 19 5.37 36.55 -5.07
CA LYS A 19 6.80 36.84 -5.06
C LYS A 19 7.21 37.78 -3.92
N HIS A 20 6.43 38.86 -3.72
CA HIS A 20 6.68 39.80 -2.63
C HIS A 20 6.60 39.12 -1.25
N TRP A 21 5.63 38.23 -1.02
CA TRP A 21 5.49 37.52 0.25
C TRP A 21 6.68 36.58 0.51
N ILE A 22 7.17 35.90 -0.50
CA ILE A 22 8.36 35.04 -0.41
C ILE A 22 9.60 35.87 -0.11
N GLU A 23 9.85 36.93 -0.86
CA GLU A 23 11.00 37.83 -0.66
C GLU A 23 11.03 38.45 0.74
N LYS A 24 9.86 38.78 1.30
CA LYS A 24 9.71 39.31 2.65
C LYS A 24 9.69 38.24 3.74
N LYS A 25 9.76 36.95 3.38
CA LYS A 25 9.74 35.80 4.29
C LYS A 25 8.55 35.80 5.24
N TYR A 26 7.37 36.25 4.76
CA TYR A 26 6.16 36.34 5.60
C TYR A 26 5.65 34.96 6.05
N PHE A 27 6.04 33.88 5.39
CA PHE A 27 5.62 32.52 5.71
C PHE A 27 6.65 31.76 6.55
N SER A 28 7.85 32.32 6.74
CA SER A 28 8.91 31.67 7.51
C SER A 28 8.59 31.67 8.99
N SER A 29 8.75 30.53 9.63
CA SER A 29 8.62 30.37 11.07
C SER A 29 9.87 30.82 11.82
N LYS A 30 9.72 31.18 13.08
CA LYS A 30 10.80 31.58 14.00
C LYS A 30 10.77 30.67 15.22
N GLU A 31 11.82 30.68 16.02
CA GLU A 31 11.76 30.06 17.34
C GLU A 31 10.79 30.83 18.25
N SER A 32 9.86 30.13 18.88
CA SER A 32 8.83 30.73 19.76
C SER A 32 8.17 29.64 20.60
N GLU A 33 7.78 29.98 21.82
CA GLU A 33 6.98 29.08 22.67
C GLU A 33 5.52 28.95 22.18
N ASN A 34 4.97 30.01 21.58
CA ASN A 34 3.62 30.02 21.03
C ASN A 34 3.63 29.60 19.55
N HIS A 35 3.75 28.32 19.27
CA HIS A 35 3.82 27.79 17.92
C HIS A 35 2.55 27.06 17.51
N TYR A 36 2.31 27.03 16.18
CA TYR A 36 1.28 26.24 15.53
C TYR A 36 1.86 25.62 14.24
N THR A 37 2.00 24.31 14.20
CA THR A 37 2.68 23.64 13.10
C THR A 37 1.74 22.67 12.39
N ILE A 38 1.71 22.72 11.05
CA ILE A 38 1.13 21.70 10.18
C ILE A 38 2.24 21.14 9.31
N VAL A 39 2.30 19.83 9.20
CA VAL A 39 3.10 19.12 8.18
C VAL A 39 2.15 18.74 7.05
N ILE A 40 2.48 19.16 5.83
CA ILE A 40 1.66 18.81 4.66
C ILE A 40 1.61 17.28 4.52
N PRO A 41 0.46 16.66 4.22
CA PRO A 41 0.46 15.32 3.66
C PRO A 41 1.19 15.36 2.32
N PRO A 42 2.41 14.81 2.21
CA PRO A 42 3.27 15.07 1.07
C PRO A 42 2.70 14.43 -0.19
N PRO A 43 2.41 15.20 -1.26
CA PRO A 43 1.94 14.62 -2.51
C PRO A 43 2.98 13.70 -3.12
N ASN A 44 2.51 12.58 -3.68
CA ASN A 44 3.33 11.64 -4.43
C ASN A 44 3.87 12.28 -5.71
N VAL A 45 5.14 12.06 -6.03
CA VAL A 45 5.77 12.57 -7.28
C VAL A 45 5.33 11.78 -8.53
N THR A 46 4.05 11.46 -8.60
CA THR A 46 3.46 10.66 -9.69
C THR A 46 2.85 11.50 -10.83
N GLY A 47 2.84 12.82 -10.69
CA GLY A 47 2.27 13.73 -11.69
C GLY A 47 1.84 15.07 -11.11
N LYS A 48 0.81 15.66 -11.74
CA LYS A 48 0.25 16.97 -11.36
C LYS A 48 -0.76 16.82 -10.21
N LEU A 49 -0.93 17.89 -9.43
CA LEU A 49 -1.97 17.95 -8.41
C LEU A 49 -3.37 17.89 -9.03
N HIS A 50 -4.31 17.32 -8.31
CA HIS A 50 -5.74 17.26 -8.66
C HIS A 50 -6.60 17.96 -7.60
N MET A 51 -7.91 18.09 -7.84
CA MET A 51 -8.83 18.85 -6.98
C MET A 51 -8.83 18.38 -5.50
N GLY A 52 -8.59 17.09 -5.23
CA GLY A 52 -8.45 16.59 -3.85
C GLY A 52 -7.27 17.21 -3.12
N HIS A 53 -6.14 17.39 -3.79
CA HIS A 53 -4.99 18.11 -3.24
C HIS A 53 -5.33 19.61 -3.00
N VAL A 54 -6.05 20.25 -3.95
CA VAL A 54 -6.46 21.64 -3.81
C VAL A 54 -7.32 21.81 -2.56
N LEU A 55 -8.34 20.98 -2.37
CA LEU A 55 -9.22 21.05 -1.19
C LEU A 55 -8.43 20.85 0.11
N ASN A 56 -7.60 19.81 0.18
CA ASN A 56 -6.79 19.50 1.36
C ASN A 56 -5.87 20.67 1.73
N ASN A 57 -5.12 21.18 0.76
CA ASN A 57 -4.18 22.29 0.99
C ASN A 57 -4.88 23.60 1.30
N THR A 58 -6.05 23.87 0.72
CA THR A 58 -6.84 25.07 1.04
C THR A 58 -7.27 25.07 2.50
N ILE A 59 -7.74 23.93 3.03
CA ILE A 59 -8.13 23.83 4.44
C ILE A 59 -6.93 24.08 5.35
N GLN A 60 -5.78 23.50 5.06
CA GLN A 60 -4.55 23.72 5.83
C GLN A 60 -4.10 25.18 5.77
N ASP A 61 -4.14 25.82 4.60
CA ASP A 61 -3.74 27.21 4.43
C ASP A 61 -4.65 28.16 5.22
N ILE A 62 -5.96 27.90 5.26
CA ILE A 62 -6.91 28.67 6.09
C ILE A 62 -6.51 28.56 7.57
N LEU A 63 -6.21 27.39 8.07
CA LEU A 63 -5.84 27.17 9.48
C LEU A 63 -4.50 27.85 9.81
N ILE A 64 -3.52 27.77 8.95
CA ILE A 64 -2.22 28.42 9.12
C ILE A 64 -2.35 29.95 9.09
N ARG A 65 -3.13 30.50 8.16
CA ARG A 65 -3.40 31.95 8.10
C ARG A 65 -4.14 32.42 9.33
N LYS A 66 -5.14 31.68 9.80
CA LYS A 66 -5.85 31.97 11.05
C LYS A 66 -4.86 31.98 12.22
N ALA A 67 -4.01 31.01 12.37
CA ALA A 67 -3.02 30.97 13.45
C ALA A 67 -2.06 32.15 13.41
N ARG A 68 -1.62 32.61 12.22
CA ARG A 68 -0.82 33.86 12.08
C ARG A 68 -1.59 35.10 12.51
N MET A 69 -2.88 35.20 12.16
CA MET A 69 -3.72 36.29 12.56
C MET A 69 -3.96 36.34 14.09
N GLU A 70 -3.92 35.19 14.75
CA GLU A 70 -3.97 35.03 16.21
C GLU A 70 -2.63 35.34 16.89
N GLY A 71 -1.60 35.72 16.14
CA GLY A 71 -0.27 36.05 16.68
C GLY A 71 0.58 34.84 17.03
N LYS A 72 0.20 33.63 16.57
CA LYS A 72 1.01 32.42 16.74
C LYS A 72 2.16 32.40 15.74
N ASN A 73 3.27 31.78 16.13
CA ASN A 73 4.35 31.45 15.21
C ASN A 73 3.93 30.22 14.38
N ALA A 74 3.28 30.47 13.26
CA ALA A 74 2.71 29.42 12.44
C ALA A 74 3.72 28.90 11.41
N CYS A 75 3.97 27.59 11.43
CA CYS A 75 4.85 26.89 10.50
C CYS A 75 4.03 25.87 9.70
N TRP A 76 4.03 25.99 8.39
CA TRP A 76 3.48 24.97 7.49
C TRP A 76 4.61 24.38 6.66
N ILE A 77 4.96 23.14 6.95
CA ILE A 77 6.09 22.44 6.35
C ILE A 77 5.63 21.76 5.06
N PRO A 78 6.12 22.19 3.89
CA PRO A 78 5.82 21.52 2.62
C PRO A 78 6.74 20.35 2.38
N GLY A 79 6.30 19.44 1.48
CA GLY A 79 7.14 18.32 1.06
C GLY A 79 6.51 17.53 -0.07
N THR A 80 7.26 16.56 -0.58
CA THR A 80 6.83 15.60 -1.59
C THR A 80 7.23 14.17 -1.19
N ASP A 81 6.43 13.19 -1.62
CA ASP A 81 6.67 11.79 -1.33
C ASP A 81 7.18 11.04 -2.56
N HIS A 82 8.20 10.21 -2.36
CA HIS A 82 8.74 9.34 -3.41
C HIS A 82 7.76 8.25 -3.88
N ALA A 83 6.78 7.89 -3.06
CA ALA A 83 5.67 6.96 -3.36
C ALA A 83 6.07 5.64 -4.01
N SER A 84 7.30 5.19 -3.83
CA SER A 84 7.88 3.91 -4.23
C SER A 84 7.23 3.27 -5.49
N ILE A 85 6.35 2.29 -5.32
CA ILE A 85 5.71 1.50 -6.39
C ILE A 85 4.97 2.37 -7.42
N ALA A 86 4.24 3.38 -6.97
CA ALA A 86 3.48 4.24 -7.85
C ALA A 86 4.39 5.08 -8.77
N THR A 87 5.47 5.62 -8.23
CA THR A 87 6.48 6.35 -9.00
C THR A 87 7.25 5.41 -9.92
N GLU A 88 7.66 4.24 -9.44
CA GLU A 88 8.33 3.23 -10.24
C GLU A 88 7.48 2.79 -11.45
N SER A 89 6.18 2.60 -11.26
CA SER A 89 5.26 2.29 -12.35
C SER A 89 5.19 3.38 -13.41
N LYS A 90 5.24 4.65 -13.00
CA LYS A 90 5.25 5.80 -13.93
C LYS A 90 6.56 5.89 -14.70
N VAL A 91 7.70 5.73 -14.01
CA VAL A 91 9.03 5.73 -14.64
C VAL A 91 9.15 4.55 -15.61
N THR A 92 8.69 3.35 -15.22
CA THR A 92 8.69 2.18 -16.10
C THR A 92 7.88 2.43 -17.36
N LYS A 93 6.69 3.02 -17.24
CA LYS A 93 5.87 3.37 -18.41
C LYS A 93 6.55 4.38 -19.32
N MET A 94 7.17 5.42 -18.76
CA MET A 94 7.95 6.39 -19.52
C MET A 94 9.09 5.73 -20.28
N LEU A 95 9.81 4.80 -19.65
CA LEU A 95 10.90 4.04 -20.28
C LEU A 95 10.37 3.16 -21.45
N GLU A 96 9.24 2.48 -21.24
CA GLU A 96 8.59 1.68 -22.29
C GLU A 96 8.20 2.54 -23.50
N GLU A 97 7.69 3.76 -23.28
CA GLU A 97 7.36 4.72 -24.35
C GLU A 97 8.61 5.18 -25.10
N GLN A 98 9.79 5.15 -24.47
CA GLN A 98 11.10 5.44 -25.09
C GLN A 98 11.76 4.19 -25.71
N GLY A 99 11.10 3.03 -25.65
CA GLY A 99 11.64 1.76 -26.16
C GLY A 99 12.67 1.11 -25.25
N ILE A 100 12.77 1.54 -23.99
CA ILE A 100 13.70 1.01 -23.00
C ILE A 100 12.96 0.01 -22.10
N ASN A 101 13.45 -1.22 -22.01
CA ASN A 101 12.88 -2.21 -21.10
C ASN A 101 13.57 -2.12 -19.72
N LYS A 102 12.79 -1.92 -18.66
CA LYS A 102 13.31 -1.87 -17.27
C LYS A 102 14.17 -3.09 -16.91
N LYS A 103 13.87 -4.28 -17.45
CA LYS A 103 14.62 -5.52 -17.16
C LYS A 103 16.06 -5.49 -17.69
N ASP A 104 16.34 -4.65 -18.65
CA ASP A 104 17.66 -4.51 -19.26
C ASP A 104 18.54 -3.49 -18.51
N LEU A 105 17.95 -2.79 -17.53
CA LEU A 105 18.64 -1.80 -16.69
C LEU A 105 19.08 -2.42 -15.37
N ASN A 106 20.29 -2.06 -14.93
CA ASN A 106 20.69 -2.31 -13.55
C ASN A 106 20.02 -1.29 -12.60
N ARG A 107 20.20 -1.50 -11.27
CA ARG A 107 19.57 -0.64 -10.27
C ARG A 107 19.99 0.83 -10.38
N GLU A 108 21.27 1.09 -10.61
CA GLU A 108 21.81 2.44 -10.65
C GLU A 108 21.29 3.22 -11.87
N GLU A 109 21.23 2.56 -13.01
CA GLU A 109 20.67 3.12 -14.24
C GLU A 109 19.17 3.45 -14.06
N PHE A 110 18.40 2.55 -13.48
CA PHE A 110 16.98 2.81 -13.19
C PHE A 110 16.81 3.97 -12.22
N LEU A 111 17.60 4.03 -11.14
CA LEU A 111 17.56 5.12 -10.16
C LEU A 111 17.83 6.49 -10.80
N LYS A 112 18.71 6.55 -11.80
CA LYS A 112 18.95 7.80 -12.52
C LYS A 112 17.67 8.35 -13.15
N TYR A 113 16.92 7.52 -13.86
CA TYR A 113 15.64 7.91 -14.44
C TYR A 113 14.59 8.28 -13.37
N ALA A 114 14.59 7.56 -12.24
CA ALA A 114 13.70 7.87 -11.13
C ALA A 114 14.01 9.23 -10.50
N TRP A 115 15.28 9.60 -10.36
CA TRP A 115 15.70 10.92 -9.88
C TRP A 115 15.37 12.03 -10.88
N GLU A 116 15.58 11.83 -12.18
CA GLU A 116 15.18 12.77 -13.23
C GLU A 116 13.65 13.02 -13.18
N TRP A 117 12.87 11.97 -13.05
CA TRP A 117 11.42 12.06 -12.85
C TRP A 117 11.05 12.86 -11.60
N LYS A 118 11.70 12.61 -10.47
CA LYS A 118 11.49 13.35 -9.22
C LYS A 118 11.79 14.84 -9.37
N GLU A 119 12.86 15.20 -10.05
CA GLU A 119 13.20 16.62 -10.27
C GLU A 119 12.13 17.33 -11.11
N GLU A 120 11.64 16.69 -12.17
CA GLU A 120 10.62 17.26 -13.04
C GLU A 120 9.27 17.43 -12.32
N TYR A 121 8.77 16.35 -11.73
CA TYR A 121 7.42 16.35 -11.15
C TYR A 121 7.37 16.93 -9.74
N GLY A 122 8.41 16.75 -8.95
CA GLY A 122 8.54 17.41 -7.64
C GLY A 122 8.55 18.92 -7.78
N GLY A 123 9.33 19.46 -8.70
CA GLY A 123 9.33 20.89 -9.04
C GLY A 123 7.96 21.39 -9.53
N THR A 124 7.29 20.61 -10.37
CA THR A 124 5.94 20.93 -10.84
C THR A 124 4.93 21.02 -9.69
N ILE A 125 4.94 20.07 -8.74
CA ILE A 125 4.06 20.07 -7.56
C ILE A 125 4.28 21.30 -6.71
N ILE A 126 5.52 21.62 -6.38
CA ILE A 126 5.85 22.82 -5.59
C ILE A 126 5.36 24.10 -6.29
N ASN A 127 5.61 24.22 -7.58
CA ASN A 127 5.13 25.36 -8.38
C ASN A 127 3.59 25.45 -8.39
N GLN A 128 2.88 24.33 -8.44
CA GLN A 128 1.41 24.32 -8.39
C GLN A 128 0.90 24.77 -7.01
N LEU A 129 1.52 24.31 -5.90
CA LEU A 129 1.19 24.78 -4.55
C LEU A 129 1.42 26.30 -4.40
N GLN A 130 2.51 26.80 -4.96
CA GLN A 130 2.78 28.25 -4.95
C GLN A 130 1.74 29.04 -5.76
N LYS A 131 1.32 28.52 -6.92
CA LYS A 131 0.25 29.14 -7.72
C LYS A 131 -1.11 29.11 -7.04
N LEU A 132 -1.38 28.11 -6.19
CA LEU A 132 -2.57 28.06 -5.34
C LEU A 132 -2.51 29.12 -4.21
N GLY A 133 -1.37 29.76 -4.00
CA GLY A 133 -1.18 30.74 -2.94
C GLY A 133 -0.90 30.13 -1.58
N CYS A 134 -0.50 28.86 -1.52
CA CYS A 134 -0.18 28.16 -0.26
C CYS A 134 0.91 28.91 0.52
N SER A 135 0.65 29.21 1.78
CA SER A 135 1.55 29.97 2.65
C SER A 135 2.51 29.08 3.45
N CYS A 136 3.18 28.17 2.75
CA CYS A 136 4.16 27.27 3.34
C CYS A 136 5.49 27.95 3.68
N ASP A 137 6.18 27.44 4.68
CA ASP A 137 7.59 27.78 4.95
C ASP A 137 8.50 27.02 3.96
N TRP A 138 8.71 27.62 2.79
CA TRP A 138 9.41 26.98 1.67
C TRP A 138 10.88 26.68 1.96
N ASP A 139 11.50 27.37 2.91
CA ASP A 139 12.86 27.09 3.35
C ASP A 139 12.97 25.70 4.04
N LYS A 140 11.82 25.11 4.44
CA LYS A 140 11.69 23.80 5.09
C LYS A 140 11.12 22.73 4.16
N THR A 141 11.15 22.97 2.85
CA THR A 141 10.70 21.94 1.89
C THR A 141 11.50 20.67 2.04
N SER A 142 10.83 19.53 2.17
CA SER A 142 11.48 18.24 2.37
C SER A 142 10.97 17.21 1.37
N PHE A 143 11.82 16.28 1.01
CA PHE A 143 11.48 15.10 0.23
C PHE A 143 11.70 13.85 1.07
N THR A 144 10.82 12.88 0.98
CA THR A 144 10.86 11.68 1.85
C THR A 144 12.13 10.82 1.70
N MET A 145 12.96 11.06 0.68
CA MET A 145 14.27 10.41 0.52
C MET A 145 15.46 11.35 0.73
N ASP A 146 15.23 12.54 1.28
CA ASP A 146 16.34 13.41 1.70
C ASP A 146 17.21 12.72 2.76
N GLU A 147 18.48 13.03 2.79
CA GLU A 147 19.46 12.34 3.65
C GLU A 147 19.10 12.42 5.13
N ASP A 148 18.73 13.59 5.62
CA ASP A 148 18.36 13.79 7.03
C ASP A 148 17.05 13.09 7.38
N TYR A 149 16.09 13.07 6.44
CA TYR A 149 14.83 12.33 6.60
C TYR A 149 15.10 10.83 6.68
N SER A 150 15.95 10.30 5.81
CA SER A 150 16.35 8.90 5.80
C SER A 150 17.07 8.50 7.10
N LYS A 151 17.93 9.35 7.64
CA LYS A 151 18.57 9.12 8.94
C LYS A 151 17.56 9.04 10.08
N ALA A 152 16.57 9.95 10.10
CA ALA A 152 15.53 9.96 11.12
C ALA A 152 14.64 8.69 11.06
N VAL A 153 14.32 8.20 9.86
CA VAL A 153 13.58 6.96 9.66
C VAL A 153 14.37 5.75 10.17
N LEU A 154 15.66 5.66 9.83
CA LEU A 154 16.53 4.58 10.31
C LEU A 154 16.67 4.59 11.84
N GLU A 155 16.88 5.75 12.44
CA GLU A 155 16.95 5.88 13.90
C GLU A 155 15.65 5.42 14.57
N SER A 156 14.51 5.84 14.04
CA SER A 156 13.19 5.42 14.54
C SER A 156 13.01 3.90 14.44
N PHE A 157 13.42 3.30 13.33
CA PHE A 157 13.38 1.85 13.14
C PHE A 157 14.23 1.12 14.19
N VAL A 158 15.47 1.57 14.40
CA VAL A 158 16.40 0.97 15.39
C VAL A 158 15.83 1.08 16.80
N GLN A 159 15.27 2.24 17.16
CA GLN A 159 14.65 2.42 18.46
C GLN A 159 13.45 1.47 18.69
N LEU A 160 12.59 1.30 17.68
CA LEU A 160 11.44 0.38 17.75
C LEU A 160 11.89 -1.07 17.81
N PHE A 161 12.94 -1.44 17.07
CA PHE A 161 13.54 -2.77 17.14
C PHE A 161 14.11 -3.07 18.52
N ASN A 162 14.87 -2.14 19.11
CA ASN A 162 15.45 -2.28 20.45
C ASN A 162 14.39 -2.36 21.55
N LYS A 163 13.20 -1.80 21.32
CA LYS A 163 12.03 -1.94 22.23
C LYS A 163 11.27 -3.25 22.02
N GLY A 164 11.69 -4.12 21.09
CA GLY A 164 11.00 -5.37 20.77
C GLY A 164 9.67 -5.21 20.02
N LEU A 165 9.37 -4.01 19.51
CA LEU A 165 8.12 -3.72 18.79
C LEU A 165 8.18 -4.10 17.31
N ILE A 166 9.38 -4.30 16.77
CA ILE A 166 9.62 -4.75 15.38
C ILE A 166 10.35 -6.09 15.43
N TYR A 167 9.84 -7.07 14.72
CA TYR A 167 10.45 -8.40 14.57
C TYR A 167 10.30 -8.91 13.13
N LYS A 168 11.15 -9.84 12.74
CA LYS A 168 11.07 -10.51 11.44
C LYS A 168 10.07 -11.67 11.53
N GLY A 169 9.04 -11.64 10.69
CA GLY A 169 8.02 -12.68 10.58
C GLY A 169 7.67 -12.99 9.13
N SER A 170 6.91 -14.06 8.94
CA SER A 170 6.31 -14.42 7.64
C SER A 170 4.81 -14.15 7.68
N LYS A 171 4.29 -13.54 6.64
CA LYS A 171 2.86 -13.24 6.49
C LYS A 171 2.42 -13.52 5.06
N LEU A 172 1.20 -14.02 4.90
CA LEU A 172 0.57 -14.10 3.57
C LEU A 172 0.24 -12.69 3.10
N VAL A 173 0.61 -12.36 1.86
CA VAL A 173 0.40 -11.04 1.27
C VAL A 173 -0.18 -11.17 -0.13
N ASN A 174 -0.92 -10.15 -0.57
CA ASN A 174 -1.30 -10.03 -1.97
C ASN A 174 -0.04 -9.76 -2.80
N TRP A 175 0.17 -10.51 -3.86
CA TRP A 175 1.35 -10.43 -4.69
C TRP A 175 1.00 -10.14 -6.15
N CYS A 176 1.64 -9.13 -6.73
CA CYS A 176 1.54 -8.83 -8.16
C CYS A 176 2.69 -9.47 -8.94
N PRO A 177 2.45 -10.50 -9.76
CA PRO A 177 3.51 -11.16 -10.54
C PRO A 177 4.08 -10.28 -11.65
N LYS A 178 3.32 -9.28 -12.14
CA LYS A 178 3.79 -8.33 -13.15
C LYS A 178 4.78 -7.33 -12.55
N SER A 179 4.46 -6.76 -11.41
CA SER A 179 5.31 -5.78 -10.70
C SER A 179 6.33 -6.44 -9.78
N GLN A 180 6.20 -7.74 -9.53
CA GLN A 180 7.06 -8.53 -8.63
C GLN A 180 7.18 -7.90 -7.23
N THR A 181 6.04 -7.50 -6.68
CA THR A 181 5.95 -6.85 -5.37
C THR A 181 4.68 -7.25 -4.62
N ALA A 182 4.72 -7.12 -3.30
CA ALA A 182 3.53 -7.17 -2.47
C ALA A 182 2.64 -5.93 -2.74
N LEU A 183 1.33 -6.12 -2.58
CA LEU A 183 0.32 -5.05 -2.68
C LEU A 183 -0.36 -4.90 -1.33
N SER A 184 -0.77 -3.66 -0.99
CA SER A 184 -1.67 -3.44 0.14
C SER A 184 -3.09 -3.95 -0.17
N ASP A 185 -3.85 -4.26 0.88
CA ASP A 185 -5.22 -4.74 0.72
C ASP A 185 -6.11 -3.69 0.02
N GLU A 186 -5.80 -2.40 0.20
CA GLU A 186 -6.52 -1.27 -0.40
C GLU A 186 -6.27 -1.13 -1.91
N GLU A 187 -5.16 -1.67 -2.42
CA GLU A 187 -4.82 -1.67 -3.84
C GLU A 187 -5.44 -2.85 -4.59
N VAL A 188 -6.02 -3.83 -3.88
CA VAL A 188 -6.62 -5.02 -4.46
C VAL A 188 -8.08 -4.76 -4.82
N MET A 189 -8.39 -4.83 -6.10
CA MET A 189 -9.75 -4.75 -6.59
C MET A 189 -10.30 -6.14 -6.89
N PHE A 190 -11.33 -6.55 -6.17
CA PHE A 190 -12.04 -7.80 -6.43
C PHE A 190 -12.91 -7.67 -7.67
N LYS A 191 -12.83 -8.68 -8.53
CA LYS A 191 -13.64 -8.78 -9.73
C LYS A 191 -14.28 -10.16 -9.79
N GLU A 192 -15.60 -10.18 -9.97
CA GLU A 192 -16.31 -11.43 -10.24
C GLU A 192 -15.95 -11.93 -11.64
N VAL A 193 -15.61 -13.19 -11.72
CA VAL A 193 -15.32 -13.89 -12.97
C VAL A 193 -16.10 -15.20 -13.02
N ASN A 194 -16.58 -15.56 -14.20
CA ASN A 194 -17.18 -16.88 -14.40
C ASN A 194 -16.07 -17.93 -14.28
N GLY A 195 -16.26 -18.89 -13.37
CA GLY A 195 -15.36 -19.99 -13.12
C GLY A 195 -16.07 -21.33 -13.19
N ASN A 196 -15.30 -22.40 -13.03
CA ASN A 196 -15.82 -23.77 -12.95
C ASN A 196 -15.57 -24.31 -11.55
N LEU A 197 -16.47 -25.17 -11.10
CA LEU A 197 -16.27 -25.96 -9.90
C LEU A 197 -15.80 -27.37 -10.32
N TRP A 198 -14.61 -27.73 -9.86
CA TRP A 198 -13.97 -28.99 -10.19
C TRP A 198 -14.12 -29.98 -9.06
N TYR A 199 -14.45 -31.23 -9.38
CA TYR A 199 -14.63 -32.30 -8.41
C TYR A 199 -13.43 -33.26 -8.50
N ILE A 200 -12.73 -33.44 -7.38
CA ILE A 200 -11.50 -34.23 -7.31
C ILE A 200 -11.67 -35.31 -6.25
N LYS A 201 -11.37 -36.57 -6.61
CA LYS A 201 -11.46 -37.73 -5.69
C LYS A 201 -10.11 -37.97 -5.03
N TYR A 202 -10.12 -38.01 -3.72
CA TYR A 202 -8.98 -38.39 -2.89
C TYR A 202 -9.25 -39.77 -2.31
N ALA A 203 -8.42 -40.76 -2.65
CA ALA A 203 -8.56 -42.12 -2.13
C ALA A 203 -8.27 -42.15 -0.63
N ILE A 204 -9.06 -42.89 0.14
CA ILE A 204 -8.82 -43.08 1.57
C ILE A 204 -7.79 -44.16 1.76
N ASN A 205 -6.78 -43.95 2.59
CA ASN A 205 -5.78 -44.95 2.89
C ASN A 205 -6.41 -46.23 3.48
N ASP A 206 -5.91 -47.35 3.07
CA ASP A 206 -6.36 -48.67 3.54
C ASP A 206 -7.85 -49.00 3.30
N SER A 207 -8.44 -48.37 2.27
CA SER A 207 -9.85 -48.55 1.90
C SER A 207 -10.04 -48.32 0.40
N ASP A 208 -11.05 -48.96 -0.18
CA ASP A 208 -11.48 -48.70 -1.56
C ASP A 208 -12.38 -47.43 -1.67
N ALA A 209 -12.60 -46.75 -0.55
CA ALA A 209 -13.41 -45.54 -0.49
C ALA A 209 -12.62 -44.30 -0.95
N PHE A 210 -13.34 -43.25 -1.33
CA PHE A 210 -12.78 -41.95 -1.66
C PHE A 210 -13.61 -40.86 -1.03
N ILE A 211 -12.98 -39.68 -0.80
CA ILE A 211 -13.64 -38.45 -0.48
C ILE A 211 -13.56 -37.51 -1.69
N GLU A 212 -14.66 -36.89 -2.06
CA GLU A 212 -14.74 -36.00 -3.22
C GLU A 212 -14.75 -34.54 -2.76
N ILE A 213 -13.87 -33.74 -3.31
CA ILE A 213 -13.70 -32.33 -2.96
C ILE A 213 -14.07 -31.47 -4.15
N ALA A 214 -14.90 -30.45 -3.93
CA ALA A 214 -15.22 -29.43 -4.90
C ALA A 214 -14.29 -28.21 -4.72
N THR A 215 -13.66 -27.76 -5.79
CA THR A 215 -12.75 -26.62 -5.77
C THR A 215 -12.85 -25.76 -7.04
N THR A 216 -12.74 -24.45 -6.88
CA THR A 216 -12.62 -23.52 -8.01
C THR A 216 -11.17 -23.36 -8.50
N ARG A 217 -10.19 -23.90 -7.75
CA ARG A 217 -8.75 -23.74 -7.99
C ARG A 217 -8.04 -25.09 -7.93
N PRO A 218 -8.24 -25.97 -8.92
CA PRO A 218 -7.67 -27.32 -8.94
C PRO A 218 -6.13 -27.31 -8.96
N GLU A 219 -5.51 -26.28 -9.54
CA GLU A 219 -4.06 -26.11 -9.63
C GLU A 219 -3.37 -26.04 -8.25
N THR A 220 -4.10 -25.63 -7.21
CA THR A 220 -3.56 -25.52 -5.85
C THR A 220 -3.53 -26.84 -5.09
N MET A 221 -4.13 -27.91 -5.63
CA MET A 221 -4.23 -29.22 -5.01
C MET A 221 -2.87 -29.78 -4.59
N LEU A 222 -1.82 -29.55 -5.37
CA LEU A 222 -0.47 -30.05 -5.05
C LEU A 222 0.09 -29.53 -3.72
N GLY A 223 -0.44 -28.40 -3.23
CA GLY A 223 -0.09 -27.79 -1.95
C GLY A 223 -0.99 -28.20 -0.78
N ASP A 224 -1.96 -29.10 -0.97
CA ASP A 224 -2.88 -29.49 0.09
C ASP A 224 -2.17 -30.20 1.23
N THR A 225 -2.52 -29.83 2.46
CA THR A 225 -1.93 -30.38 3.69
C THR A 225 -2.91 -31.19 4.51
N ALA A 226 -4.21 -30.97 4.34
CA ALA A 226 -5.29 -31.69 5.01
C ALA A 226 -6.59 -31.59 4.18
N ILE A 227 -7.59 -32.39 4.59
CA ILE A 227 -8.99 -32.25 4.18
C ILE A 227 -9.78 -31.94 5.44
N ALA A 228 -10.57 -30.86 5.45
CA ALA A 228 -11.46 -30.52 6.54
C ALA A 228 -12.89 -30.92 6.24
N VAL A 229 -13.59 -31.45 7.24
CA VAL A 229 -14.99 -31.81 7.22
C VAL A 229 -15.69 -31.26 8.46
N ASN A 230 -16.99 -30.99 8.36
CA ASN A 230 -17.76 -30.58 9.53
C ASN A 230 -17.95 -31.75 10.50
N PRO A 231 -17.69 -31.60 11.80
CA PRO A 231 -17.81 -32.70 12.79
C PRO A 231 -19.25 -33.23 12.92
N ASP A 232 -20.25 -32.42 12.61
CA ASP A 232 -21.66 -32.81 12.67
C ASP A 232 -22.18 -33.45 11.38
N ASP A 233 -21.36 -33.45 10.30
CA ASP A 233 -21.74 -34.06 9.04
C ASP A 233 -21.62 -35.60 9.10
N LYS A 234 -22.78 -36.25 9.13
CA LYS A 234 -22.87 -37.70 9.23
C LYS A 234 -22.18 -38.44 8.06
N ARG A 235 -22.03 -37.80 6.91
CA ARG A 235 -21.44 -38.41 5.70
C ARG A 235 -19.93 -38.68 5.91
N TYR A 236 -19.26 -37.85 6.71
CA TYR A 236 -17.81 -37.87 6.85
C TYR A 236 -17.33 -38.16 8.27
N LYS A 237 -18.21 -38.29 9.24
CA LYS A 237 -17.90 -38.50 10.66
C LYS A 237 -16.94 -39.66 10.90
N GLU A 238 -17.11 -40.76 10.17
CA GLU A 238 -16.24 -41.96 10.28
C GLU A 238 -14.88 -41.80 9.58
N LEU A 239 -14.71 -40.76 8.78
CA LEU A 239 -13.46 -40.46 8.08
C LEU A 239 -12.53 -39.52 8.87
N ILE A 240 -13.04 -38.86 9.91
CA ILE A 240 -12.25 -37.96 10.75
C ILE A 240 -11.11 -38.76 11.42
N GLY A 241 -9.89 -38.22 11.32
CA GLY A 241 -8.68 -38.87 11.83
C GLY A 241 -8.04 -39.89 10.87
N LYS A 242 -8.75 -40.30 9.81
CA LYS A 242 -8.16 -41.11 8.73
C LYS A 242 -7.27 -40.24 7.83
N LYS A 243 -6.58 -40.89 6.89
CA LYS A 243 -5.74 -40.22 5.91
C LYS A 243 -6.25 -40.47 4.52
N ALA A 244 -6.06 -39.48 3.65
CA ALA A 244 -6.36 -39.59 2.21
C ALA A 244 -5.09 -39.38 1.39
N LEU A 245 -5.04 -39.99 0.22
CA LEU A 245 -3.94 -39.83 -0.73
C LEU A 245 -4.18 -38.60 -1.62
N LEU A 246 -3.22 -37.69 -1.62
CA LEU A 246 -3.22 -36.56 -2.52
C LEU A 246 -3.05 -37.05 -3.96
N PRO A 247 -4.01 -36.77 -4.86
CA PRO A 247 -3.92 -37.21 -6.23
C PRO A 247 -2.62 -36.72 -6.91
N LEU A 248 -2.12 -37.47 -7.88
CA LEU A 248 -0.90 -37.23 -8.65
C LEU A 248 0.41 -37.30 -7.86
N VAL A 249 0.41 -36.90 -6.57
CA VAL A 249 1.61 -36.84 -5.73
C VAL A 249 1.76 -38.09 -4.86
N GLY A 250 0.66 -38.75 -4.49
CA GLY A 250 0.67 -39.94 -3.61
C GLY A 250 0.98 -39.60 -2.12
N ARG A 251 1.07 -38.36 -1.76
CA ARG A 251 1.30 -37.95 -0.37
C ARG A 251 0.05 -38.17 0.47
N SER A 252 0.23 -38.77 1.66
CA SER A 252 -0.85 -38.99 2.60
C SER A 252 -1.10 -37.74 3.45
N ILE A 253 -2.34 -37.24 3.45
CA ILE A 253 -2.78 -36.06 4.21
C ILE A 253 -3.92 -36.44 5.17
N PRO A 254 -4.02 -35.81 6.36
CA PRO A 254 -5.06 -36.13 7.33
C PRO A 254 -6.42 -35.54 6.94
N ILE A 255 -7.48 -36.22 7.40
CA ILE A 255 -8.86 -35.70 7.40
C ILE A 255 -9.14 -35.18 8.81
N ILE A 256 -9.42 -33.89 8.91
CA ILE A 256 -9.62 -33.17 10.18
C ILE A 256 -11.07 -32.67 10.31
N ALA A 257 -11.50 -32.48 11.54
CA ALA A 257 -12.80 -31.87 11.83
C ALA A 257 -12.66 -30.38 12.04
N ASP A 258 -13.53 -29.58 11.40
CA ASP A 258 -13.61 -28.15 11.62
C ASP A 258 -15.02 -27.59 11.38
N ASN A 259 -15.49 -26.78 12.32
CA ASN A 259 -16.81 -26.14 12.24
C ASN A 259 -16.91 -25.05 11.17
N MET A 260 -15.79 -24.56 10.62
CA MET A 260 -15.79 -23.61 9.51
C MET A 260 -16.32 -24.21 8.20
N VAL A 261 -16.34 -25.53 8.09
CA VAL A 261 -16.80 -26.20 6.88
C VAL A 261 -18.33 -26.19 6.84
N ASP A 262 -18.88 -25.58 5.78
CA ASP A 262 -20.30 -25.62 5.50
C ASP A 262 -20.68 -26.96 4.84
N PRO A 263 -21.47 -27.81 5.50
CA PRO A 263 -21.88 -29.12 4.96
C PRO A 263 -22.72 -29.04 3.67
N GLU A 264 -23.35 -27.89 3.41
CA GLU A 264 -24.24 -27.71 2.26
C GLU A 264 -23.51 -27.08 1.06
N PHE A 265 -22.30 -26.56 1.25
CA PHE A 265 -21.53 -25.99 0.16
C PHE A 265 -20.67 -27.04 -0.56
N GLY A 266 -20.81 -27.12 -1.88
CA GLY A 266 -20.08 -28.05 -2.73
C GLY A 266 -20.32 -29.50 -2.36
N THR A 267 -19.28 -30.22 -1.88
CA THR A 267 -19.39 -31.59 -1.40
C THR A 267 -19.50 -31.69 0.13
N GLY A 268 -19.42 -30.56 0.85
CA GLY A 268 -19.38 -30.52 2.32
C GLY A 268 -18.01 -30.90 2.89
N CYS A 269 -16.96 -30.88 2.08
CA CYS A 269 -15.58 -31.01 2.52
C CYS A 269 -14.67 -30.06 1.77
N VAL A 270 -13.65 -29.58 2.44
CA VAL A 270 -12.73 -28.53 1.97
C VAL A 270 -11.30 -29.01 2.02
N LYS A 271 -10.56 -28.79 0.94
CA LYS A 271 -9.12 -28.99 0.94
C LYS A 271 -8.41 -27.84 1.65
N ILE A 272 -7.42 -28.13 2.47
CA ILE A 272 -6.65 -27.16 3.23
C ILE A 272 -5.33 -26.90 2.49
N THR A 273 -5.20 -25.68 1.94
CA THR A 273 -4.05 -25.26 1.15
C THR A 273 -3.44 -23.97 1.73
N PRO A 274 -2.61 -24.04 2.77
CA PRO A 274 -2.10 -22.87 3.51
C PRO A 274 -1.36 -21.85 2.66
N ALA A 275 -0.71 -22.30 1.59
CA ALA A 275 0.03 -21.42 0.68
C ALA A 275 -0.86 -20.51 -0.17
N HIS A 276 -2.18 -20.76 -0.22
CA HIS A 276 -3.11 -20.06 -1.13
C HIS A 276 -4.35 -19.51 -0.45
N ASP A 277 -4.56 -19.80 0.83
CA ASP A 277 -5.74 -19.37 1.57
C ASP A 277 -5.36 -18.99 2.99
N LEU A 278 -5.74 -17.75 3.38
CA LEU A 278 -5.48 -17.19 4.72
C LEU A 278 -6.14 -18.02 5.82
N ASN A 279 -7.36 -18.50 5.60
CA ASN A 279 -8.07 -19.31 6.59
C ASN A 279 -7.39 -20.67 6.77
N CYS A 280 -6.84 -21.23 5.70
CA CYS A 280 -6.10 -22.49 5.76
C CYS A 280 -4.75 -22.34 6.47
N LEU A 281 -4.18 -21.14 6.54
CA LEU A 281 -2.90 -20.88 7.21
C LEU A 281 -2.99 -21.12 8.73
N LEU A 282 -4.16 -20.92 9.32
CA LEU A 282 -4.41 -21.13 10.76
C LEU A 282 -4.14 -22.57 11.19
N TYR A 283 -4.19 -23.55 10.28
CA TYR A 283 -3.90 -24.96 10.57
C TYR A 283 -2.41 -25.33 10.57
N THR A 284 -1.55 -24.42 10.11
CA THR A 284 -0.12 -24.72 9.94
C THR A 284 0.82 -23.72 10.60
N SER A 285 0.30 -22.57 11.04
CA SER A 285 1.08 -21.56 11.74
C SER A 285 0.51 -21.35 13.13
N PRO A 286 1.35 -21.33 14.18
CA PRO A 286 0.88 -20.96 15.51
C PRO A 286 0.31 -19.54 15.45
N SER A 287 -0.87 -19.36 16.00
CA SER A 287 -1.48 -18.03 16.12
C SER A 287 -0.60 -17.16 17.01
N PRO A 288 -0.39 -15.87 16.68
CA PRO A 288 0.28 -14.95 17.60
C PRO A 288 -0.43 -14.76 18.95
N ARG A 289 -1.65 -15.32 19.09
CA ARG A 289 -2.40 -15.32 20.36
C ARG A 289 -2.10 -16.55 21.23
N ASP A 290 -1.39 -17.54 20.69
CA ASP A 290 -1.09 -18.81 21.38
C ASP A 290 0.35 -18.85 21.93
N SER A 291 1.09 -17.72 21.87
CA SER A 291 2.45 -17.54 22.41
C SER A 291 2.46 -16.60 23.62
#